data_500751d544cfbfbb76829aec4569775f
#
_entry.id   500751d544cfbfbb76829aec4569775f
#
_cell.length_a   1.000
_cell.length_b   1.000
_cell.length_c   1.000
_cell.angle_alpha   90.00
_cell.angle_beta   90.00
_cell.angle_gamma   90.00
#
_symmetry.space_group_name_H-M   'P 1'
#
loop_
_entity.id
_entity.type
_entity.pdbx_description
1 polymer ?
#
loop_
_entity_poly.entity_id
_entity_poly.type
_entity_poly.pdbx_seq_one_letter_code
_entity_poly.pdbx_strand_id
1 'polypeptide(L)'
;CSSDLGALGTEEGKEMLFWTKEEYKLFAKEMMDKPLSYYAFQLLYWCGIRSGELLALTPADFNFKKKTLRINKSYQRLQGKDVITTPKTKNSIRTVVMPQFLCDEMQDCLKLYYSLKPDDRIFPVTKYYLNHEMERGCKACGVKKIRVHDLRHSHVSLLINMGYTALAIGKRVGHSAEKITYRYAHLFPSVQLDMAEQLDAENMKEEPNEMEGGFANVS
;
A
#
# COMPACT_ATOMS: atom_id res chain seq x y z
N CYS A 1 -2.44 -52.44 12.12
CA CYS A 1 -2.28 -51.31 11.16
C CYS A 1 -3.13 -50.18 11.65
N SER A 2 -2.54 -49.25 12.39
CA SER A 2 -3.15 -48.00 12.79
C SER A 2 -2.70 -46.91 11.85
N SER A 3 -3.63 -46.33 11.15
CA SER A 3 -3.44 -45.19 10.27
C SER A 3 -3.48 -43.89 11.10
N ASP A 4 -2.33 -43.34 11.38
CA ASP A 4 -2.22 -41.98 11.89
C ASP A 4 -2.55 -41.00 10.76
N LEU A 5 -3.78 -40.52 10.73
CA LEU A 5 -4.17 -39.34 10.02
C LEU A 5 -3.76 -38.13 10.91
N GLY A 6 -2.57 -37.60 10.68
CA GLY A 6 -2.13 -36.37 11.29
C GLY A 6 -3.12 -35.26 11.00
N ALA A 7 -3.72 -34.73 12.05
CA ALA A 7 -4.54 -33.52 12.01
C ALA A 7 -3.71 -32.38 11.43
N LEU A 8 -4.08 -31.91 10.24
CA LEU A 8 -3.66 -30.63 9.70
C LEU A 8 -4.22 -29.55 10.62
N GLY A 9 -3.39 -29.09 11.55
CA GLY A 9 -3.70 -27.94 12.38
C GLY A 9 -3.95 -26.74 11.46
N THR A 10 -5.21 -26.30 11.42
CA THR A 10 -5.56 -24.99 10.91
C THR A 10 -4.88 -23.96 11.82
N GLU A 11 -3.73 -23.40 11.39
CA GLU A 11 -3.26 -22.16 11.97
C GLU A 11 -4.40 -21.15 11.76
N GLU A 12 -5.13 -20.83 12.80
CA GLU A 12 -6.01 -19.67 12.85
C GLU A 12 -5.14 -18.47 12.52
N GLY A 13 -5.26 -17.97 11.28
CA GLY A 13 -4.46 -16.85 10.79
C GLY A 13 -4.71 -15.67 11.69
N LYS A 14 -3.66 -15.19 12.38
CA LYS A 14 -3.74 -13.97 13.20
C LYS A 14 -4.44 -12.89 12.39
N GLU A 15 -5.51 -12.35 12.97
CA GLU A 15 -6.31 -11.29 12.37
C GLU A 15 -5.40 -10.18 11.82
N MET A 16 -5.61 -9.82 10.56
CA MET A 16 -4.79 -8.82 9.89
C MET A 16 -5.20 -7.44 10.36
N LEU A 17 -4.38 -6.85 11.21
CA LEU A 17 -4.61 -5.50 11.72
C LEU A 17 -4.25 -4.46 10.65
N PHE A 18 -5.10 -3.46 10.49
CA PHE A 18 -4.84 -2.27 9.68
C PHE A 18 -5.60 -1.07 10.22
N TRP A 19 -5.18 0.13 9.84
CA TRP A 19 -5.87 1.39 10.13
C TRP A 19 -6.72 1.84 8.98
N THR A 20 -7.86 2.46 9.29
CA THR A 20 -8.60 3.29 8.34
C THR A 20 -7.80 4.58 8.07
N LYS A 21 -8.24 5.34 7.06
CA LYS A 21 -7.64 6.65 6.76
C LYS A 21 -7.80 7.64 7.93
N GLU A 22 -8.91 7.58 8.64
CA GLU A 22 -9.22 8.41 9.79
C GLU A 22 -8.30 8.09 10.97
N GLU A 23 -8.14 6.80 11.31
CA GLU A 23 -7.21 6.35 12.35
C GLU A 23 -5.76 6.78 12.03
N TYR A 24 -5.35 6.63 10.77
CA TYR A 24 -4.03 7.08 10.34
C TYR A 24 -3.84 8.60 10.48
N LYS A 25 -4.85 9.41 10.12
CA LYS A 25 -4.77 10.87 10.26
C LYS A 25 -4.63 11.31 11.72
N LEU A 26 -5.33 10.66 12.64
CA LEU A 26 -5.18 10.92 14.09
C LEU A 26 -3.75 10.63 14.53
N PHE A 27 -3.20 9.48 14.16
CA PHE A 27 -1.82 9.12 14.45
C PHE A 27 -0.82 10.09 13.82
N ALA A 28 -0.98 10.44 12.53
CA ALA A 28 -0.08 11.33 11.82
C ALA A 28 0.00 12.72 12.47
N LYS A 29 -1.11 13.22 13.00
CA LYS A 29 -1.16 14.48 13.75
C LYS A 29 -0.24 14.46 14.99
N GLU A 30 -0.22 13.36 15.71
CA GLU A 30 0.66 13.19 16.89
C GLU A 30 2.15 13.03 16.53
N MET A 31 2.45 12.73 15.26
CA MET A 31 3.83 12.63 14.80
C MET A 31 4.44 13.98 14.38
N MET A 32 3.63 15.02 14.23
CA MET A 32 4.09 16.34 13.75
C MET A 32 5.11 17.00 14.68
N ASP A 33 5.15 16.63 15.96
CA ASP A 33 6.16 17.06 16.93
C ASP A 33 7.58 16.53 16.62
N LYS A 34 7.67 15.48 15.80
CA LYS A 34 8.92 14.83 15.38
C LYS A 34 8.98 14.68 13.87
N PRO A 35 9.49 15.68 13.15
CA PRO A 35 9.47 15.70 11.68
C PRO A 35 10.01 14.42 11.03
N LEU A 36 11.11 13.86 11.54
CA LEU A 36 11.68 12.61 11.02
C LEU A 36 10.68 11.44 11.08
N SER A 37 9.96 11.30 12.20
CA SER A 37 8.93 10.27 12.37
C SER A 37 7.74 10.55 11.48
N TYR A 38 7.27 11.80 11.42
CA TYR A 38 6.15 12.22 10.59
C TYR A 38 6.38 11.81 9.12
N TYR A 39 7.46 12.26 8.50
CA TYR A 39 7.75 11.96 7.10
C TYR A 39 7.99 10.47 6.83
N ALA A 40 8.60 9.75 7.79
CA ALA A 40 8.77 8.31 7.69
C ALA A 40 7.41 7.57 7.64
N PHE A 41 6.48 7.92 8.52
CA PHE A 41 5.14 7.33 8.53
C PHE A 41 4.28 7.75 7.34
N GLN A 42 4.43 8.97 6.84
CA GLN A 42 3.78 9.43 5.61
C GLN A 42 4.16 8.55 4.42
N LEU A 43 5.44 8.27 4.22
CA LEU A 43 5.88 7.37 3.15
C LEU A 43 5.40 5.92 3.35
N LEU A 44 5.44 5.40 4.58
CA LEU A 44 4.97 4.04 4.88
C LEU A 44 3.50 3.86 4.55
N TYR A 45 2.67 4.82 4.95
CA TYR A 45 1.22 4.75 4.74
C TYR A 45 0.84 5.04 3.28
N TRP A 46 1.27 6.18 2.71
CA TRP A 46 0.81 6.61 1.39
C TRP A 46 1.50 5.94 0.20
N CYS A 47 2.67 5.34 0.40
CA CYS A 47 3.36 4.55 -0.63
C CYS A 47 3.27 3.03 -0.39
N GLY A 48 2.89 2.59 0.80
CA GLY A 48 2.80 1.18 1.16
C GLY A 48 4.14 0.44 1.08
N ILE A 49 5.26 1.14 1.27
CA ILE A 49 6.61 0.56 1.23
C ILE A 49 6.93 -0.19 2.52
N ARG A 50 7.90 -1.10 2.48
CA ARG A 50 8.36 -1.84 3.66
C ARG A 50 9.25 -0.96 4.53
N SER A 51 9.28 -1.18 5.85
CA SER A 51 10.14 -0.43 6.76
C SER A 51 11.63 -0.50 6.39
N GLY A 52 12.12 -1.66 5.90
CA GLY A 52 13.48 -1.78 5.42
C GLY A 52 13.73 -0.99 4.12
N GLU A 53 12.74 -0.89 3.23
CA GLU A 53 12.80 -0.05 2.03
C GLU A 53 12.87 1.43 2.41
N LEU A 54 11.98 1.89 3.30
CA LEU A 54 11.99 3.25 3.86
C LEU A 54 13.36 3.63 4.42
N LEU A 55 13.90 2.79 5.31
CA LEU A 55 15.16 3.07 6.00
C LEU A 55 16.40 3.06 5.09
N ALA A 56 16.25 2.56 3.86
CA ALA A 56 17.29 2.58 2.84
C ALA A 56 17.18 3.77 1.88
N LEU A 57 16.10 4.57 1.94
CA LEU A 57 15.88 5.67 1.01
C LEU A 57 16.95 6.75 1.11
N THR A 58 17.30 7.26 -0.05
CA THR A 58 18.25 8.37 -0.25
C THR A 58 17.61 9.45 -1.15
N PRO A 59 18.10 10.69 -1.16
CA PRO A 59 17.59 11.73 -2.07
C PRO A 59 17.56 11.29 -3.54
N ALA A 60 18.55 10.50 -3.99
CA ALA A 60 18.65 10.01 -5.36
C ALA A 60 17.51 9.05 -5.77
N ASP A 61 16.74 8.53 -4.82
CA ASP A 61 15.58 7.66 -5.12
C ASP A 61 14.33 8.45 -5.52
N PHE A 62 14.32 9.78 -5.32
CA PHE A 62 13.18 10.64 -5.60
C PHE A 62 13.33 11.37 -6.95
N ASN A 63 12.28 11.32 -7.75
CA ASN A 63 12.15 12.18 -8.93
C ASN A 63 10.88 13.02 -8.78
N PHE A 64 11.01 14.22 -8.25
CA PHE A 64 9.89 15.12 -7.98
C PHE A 64 9.22 15.65 -9.25
N LYS A 65 9.95 15.80 -10.36
CA LYS A 65 9.36 16.18 -11.66
C LYS A 65 8.39 15.11 -12.18
N LYS A 66 8.75 13.84 -12.04
CA LYS A 66 7.93 12.69 -12.42
C LYS A 66 7.03 12.19 -11.27
N LYS A 67 7.13 12.78 -10.08
CA LYS A 67 6.44 12.36 -8.85
C LYS A 67 6.67 10.87 -8.53
N THR A 68 7.89 10.40 -8.70
CA THR A 68 8.20 8.97 -8.53
C THR A 68 9.23 8.73 -7.44
N LEU A 69 9.06 7.62 -6.74
CA LEU A 69 9.95 7.05 -5.74
C LEU A 69 10.45 5.69 -6.22
N ARG A 70 11.75 5.53 -6.36
CA ARG A 70 12.40 4.27 -6.75
C ARG A 70 12.68 3.40 -5.53
N ILE A 71 12.20 2.18 -5.55
CA ILE A 71 12.44 1.17 -4.51
C ILE A 71 13.33 0.10 -5.10
N ASN A 72 14.60 0.06 -4.72
CA ASN A 72 15.60 -0.86 -5.25
C ASN A 72 16.59 -1.36 -4.20
N LYS A 73 16.39 -1.02 -2.93
CA LYS A 73 17.27 -1.39 -1.81
C LYS A 73 16.48 -1.53 -0.51
N SER A 74 17.06 -2.22 0.45
CA SER A 74 16.47 -2.43 1.76
C SER A 74 17.53 -2.41 2.85
N TYR A 75 17.26 -1.72 3.94
CA TYR A 75 18.09 -1.66 5.13
C TYR A 75 17.73 -2.76 6.12
N GLN A 76 18.74 -3.34 6.71
CA GLN A 76 18.63 -4.19 7.88
C GLN A 76 19.84 -4.00 8.79
N ARG A 77 19.68 -4.28 10.07
CA ARG A 77 20.77 -4.27 11.04
C ARG A 77 21.10 -5.70 11.42
N LEU A 78 22.29 -6.17 11.08
CA LEU A 78 22.77 -7.51 11.35
C LEU A 78 23.98 -7.44 12.28
N GLN A 79 23.92 -8.12 13.41
CA GLN A 79 25.03 -8.17 14.39
C GLN A 79 25.56 -6.77 14.75
N GLY A 80 24.66 -5.81 14.95
CA GLY A 80 25.02 -4.42 15.28
C GLY A 80 25.48 -3.56 14.09
N LYS A 81 25.68 -4.12 12.91
CA LYS A 81 26.12 -3.41 11.70
C LYS A 81 24.95 -3.09 10.78
N ASP A 82 24.97 -1.89 10.20
CA ASP A 82 24.01 -1.45 9.21
C ASP A 82 24.36 -2.05 7.85
N VAL A 83 23.40 -2.74 7.23
CA VAL A 83 23.58 -3.40 5.94
C VAL A 83 22.49 -2.96 4.98
N ILE A 84 22.89 -2.45 3.81
CA ILE A 84 22.00 -2.17 2.69
C ILE A 84 22.10 -3.33 1.70
N THR A 85 20.97 -3.94 1.38
CA THR A 85 20.90 -5.05 0.44
C THR A 85 20.01 -4.70 -0.74
N THR A 86 20.29 -5.30 -1.89
CA THR A 86 19.36 -5.32 -3.02
C THR A 86 18.21 -6.29 -2.74
N PRO A 87 17.00 -6.02 -3.22
CA PRO A 87 15.88 -6.94 -3.07
C PRO A 87 16.14 -8.29 -3.72
N LYS A 88 15.73 -9.38 -3.04
CA LYS A 88 15.93 -10.77 -3.49
C LYS A 88 15.16 -11.13 -4.78
N THR A 89 14.12 -10.39 -5.13
CA THR A 89 13.28 -10.68 -6.29
C THR A 89 13.12 -9.47 -7.20
N LYS A 90 13.02 -9.69 -8.51
CA LYS A 90 12.80 -8.63 -9.50
C LYS A 90 11.54 -7.81 -9.21
N ASN A 91 10.47 -8.44 -8.73
CA ASN A 91 9.21 -7.76 -8.39
C ASN A 91 9.31 -6.81 -7.19
N SER A 92 10.35 -6.93 -6.39
CA SER A 92 10.61 -6.01 -5.28
C SER A 92 11.25 -4.70 -5.74
N ILE A 93 11.90 -4.69 -6.92
CA ILE A 93 12.41 -3.47 -7.56
C ILE A 93 11.25 -2.86 -8.33
N ARG A 94 10.86 -1.66 -7.94
CA ARG A 94 9.69 -0.99 -8.51
C ARG A 94 9.81 0.53 -8.36
N THR A 95 8.99 1.22 -9.13
CA THR A 95 8.78 2.66 -9.00
C THR A 95 7.36 2.91 -8.53
N VAL A 96 7.22 3.70 -7.46
CA VAL A 96 5.93 4.11 -6.90
C VAL A 96 5.66 5.54 -7.30
N VAL A 97 4.52 5.80 -7.93
CA VAL A 97 4.07 7.18 -8.20
C VAL A 97 3.49 7.75 -6.91
N MET A 98 4.02 8.89 -6.46
CA MET A 98 3.60 9.59 -5.26
C MET A 98 2.47 10.60 -5.58
N PRO A 99 1.50 10.79 -4.68
CA PRO A 99 0.57 11.92 -4.80
C PRO A 99 1.31 13.25 -4.59
N GLN A 100 0.78 14.35 -5.15
CA GLN A 100 1.45 15.65 -5.14
C GLN A 100 1.77 16.12 -3.72
N PHE A 101 0.80 16.06 -2.80
CA PHE A 101 1.02 16.50 -1.43
C PHE A 101 2.22 15.80 -0.77
N LEU A 102 2.41 14.50 -1.04
CA LEU A 102 3.53 13.74 -0.49
C LEU A 102 4.86 14.14 -1.14
N CYS A 103 4.85 14.53 -2.42
CA CYS A 103 6.03 15.11 -3.06
C CYS A 103 6.44 16.42 -2.39
N ASP A 104 5.46 17.28 -2.09
CA ASP A 104 5.69 18.57 -1.45
C ASP A 104 6.23 18.38 -0.02
N GLU A 105 5.59 17.50 0.76
CA GLU A 105 6.07 17.13 2.09
C GLU A 105 7.49 16.55 2.07
N MET A 106 7.81 15.69 1.09
CA MET A 106 9.17 15.13 1.01
C MET A 106 10.22 16.14 0.57
N GLN A 107 9.86 17.12 -0.24
CA GLN A 107 10.76 18.26 -0.54
C GLN A 107 11.03 19.07 0.72
N ASP A 108 10.01 19.32 1.55
CA ASP A 108 10.19 20.01 2.83
C ASP A 108 11.01 19.17 3.80
N CYS A 109 10.81 17.87 3.85
CA CYS A 109 11.64 16.94 4.61
C CYS A 109 13.13 17.10 4.23
N LEU A 110 13.44 17.09 2.93
CA LEU A 110 14.83 17.19 2.46
C LEU A 110 15.46 18.55 2.80
N LYS A 111 14.69 19.64 2.88
CA LYS A 111 15.17 20.96 3.29
C LYS A 111 15.59 21.03 4.77
N LEU A 112 15.12 20.11 5.61
CA LEU A 112 15.52 20.05 7.02
C LEU A 112 16.99 19.62 7.22
N TYR A 113 17.60 19.05 6.19
CA TYR A 113 18.97 18.57 6.26
C TYR A 113 19.94 19.56 5.61
N TYR A 114 20.89 20.06 6.39
CA TYR A 114 21.87 21.07 5.90
C TYR A 114 22.85 20.54 4.84
N SER A 115 23.20 19.25 4.87
CA SER A 115 24.28 18.71 4.01
C SER A 115 24.02 17.26 3.57
N LEU A 116 22.75 16.90 3.31
CA LEU A 116 22.40 15.56 2.87
C LEU A 116 22.90 15.32 1.44
N LYS A 117 23.80 14.35 1.28
CA LYS A 117 24.30 13.93 -0.03
C LYS A 117 23.27 13.06 -0.76
N PRO A 118 23.34 12.97 -2.11
CA PRO A 118 22.39 12.15 -2.88
C PRO A 118 22.28 10.69 -2.44
N ASP A 119 23.36 10.11 -1.88
CA ASP A 119 23.44 8.73 -1.45
C ASP A 119 23.32 8.53 0.06
N ASP A 120 23.16 9.58 0.83
CA ASP A 120 22.96 9.48 2.28
C ASP A 120 21.54 9.01 2.60
N ARG A 121 21.39 8.22 3.67
CA ARG A 121 20.06 7.80 4.12
C ARG A 121 19.29 8.98 4.68
N ILE A 122 18.08 9.21 4.15
CA ILE A 122 17.16 10.26 4.67
C ILE A 122 16.72 9.94 6.10
N PHE A 123 16.52 8.65 6.39
CA PHE A 123 16.07 8.17 7.70
C PHE A 123 17.19 7.37 8.38
N PRO A 124 18.19 8.02 9.03
CA PRO A 124 19.33 7.35 9.66
C PRO A 124 18.95 6.74 11.02
N VAL A 125 17.80 6.10 11.09
CA VAL A 125 17.24 5.42 12.26
C VAL A 125 17.10 3.92 12.01
N THR A 126 16.63 3.18 13.00
CA THR A 126 16.44 1.73 12.94
C THR A 126 14.94 1.36 12.97
N LYS A 127 14.64 0.08 12.69
CA LYS A 127 13.27 -0.45 12.87
C LYS A 127 12.78 -0.33 14.30
N TYR A 128 13.68 -0.44 15.27
CA TYR A 128 13.36 -0.27 16.69
C TYR A 128 12.81 1.13 16.97
N TYR A 129 13.47 2.16 16.44
CA TYR A 129 13.00 3.54 16.53
C TYR A 129 11.58 3.70 15.99
N LEU A 130 11.31 3.17 14.78
CA LEU A 130 9.96 3.25 14.19
C LEU A 130 8.89 2.54 15.04
N ASN A 131 9.23 1.39 15.63
CA ASN A 131 8.31 0.68 16.53
C ASN A 131 8.03 1.46 17.81
N HIS A 132 9.06 2.10 18.37
CA HIS A 132 8.92 2.95 19.57
C HIS A 132 8.04 4.16 19.28
N GLU A 133 8.26 4.86 18.16
CA GLU A 133 7.44 6.00 17.75
C GLU A 133 6.00 5.60 17.41
N MET A 134 5.79 4.43 16.79
CA MET A 134 4.46 3.85 16.58
C MET A 134 3.72 3.68 17.91
N GLU A 135 4.39 3.10 18.89
CA GLU A 135 3.79 2.90 20.23
C GLU A 135 3.49 4.22 20.92
N ARG A 136 4.43 5.16 20.87
CA ARG A 136 4.24 6.51 21.45
C ARG A 136 3.02 7.20 20.85
N GLY A 137 2.93 7.24 19.51
CA GLY A 137 1.84 7.89 18.82
C GLY A 137 0.48 7.23 19.06
N CYS A 138 0.42 5.89 19.06
CA CYS A 138 -0.82 5.18 19.38
C CYS A 138 -1.31 5.49 20.79
N LYS A 139 -0.41 5.56 21.79
CA LYS A 139 -0.76 5.94 23.16
C LYS A 139 -1.29 7.38 23.25
N ALA A 140 -0.71 8.30 22.48
CA ALA A 140 -1.10 9.70 22.49
C ALA A 140 -2.47 9.95 21.85
N CYS A 141 -2.74 9.34 20.69
CA CYS A 141 -3.99 9.57 19.94
C CYS A 141 -5.11 8.55 20.27
N GLY A 142 -4.83 7.50 21.04
CA GLY A 142 -5.81 6.49 21.43
C GLY A 142 -6.20 5.50 20.30
N VAL A 143 -5.56 5.53 19.15
CA VAL A 143 -5.82 4.55 18.10
C VAL A 143 -5.24 3.18 18.47
N LYS A 144 -5.87 2.11 17.98
CA LYS A 144 -5.37 0.74 18.20
C LYS A 144 -3.92 0.59 17.73
N LYS A 145 -3.08 -0.04 18.56
CA LYS A 145 -1.69 -0.34 18.19
C LYS A 145 -1.66 -1.40 17.10
N ILE A 146 -0.94 -1.11 16.01
CA ILE A 146 -0.58 -2.05 14.95
C ILE A 146 0.96 -2.10 14.81
N ARG A 147 1.48 -3.06 14.06
CA ARG A 147 2.91 -3.10 13.74
C ARG A 147 3.22 -2.09 12.64
N VAL A 148 4.44 -1.58 12.58
CA VAL A 148 4.89 -0.70 11.48
C VAL A 148 4.65 -1.33 10.10
N HIS A 149 4.79 -2.67 10.00
CA HIS A 149 4.50 -3.39 8.75
C HIS A 149 3.01 -3.34 8.36
N ASP A 150 2.12 -3.23 9.32
CA ASP A 150 0.68 -3.25 9.09
C ASP A 150 0.18 -1.93 8.45
N LEU A 151 0.99 -0.86 8.45
CA LEU A 151 0.73 0.34 7.64
C LEU A 151 0.64 0.01 6.15
N ARG A 152 1.40 -0.98 5.70
CA ARG A 152 1.30 -1.47 4.33
C ARG A 152 0.00 -2.23 4.10
N HIS A 153 -0.52 -2.95 5.09
CA HIS A 153 -1.86 -3.54 5.05
C HIS A 153 -2.92 -2.43 4.99
N SER A 154 -2.75 -1.37 5.78
CA SER A 154 -3.63 -0.18 5.74
C SER A 154 -3.65 0.47 4.36
N HIS A 155 -2.47 0.63 3.72
CA HIS A 155 -2.38 1.13 2.35
C HIS A 155 -3.12 0.27 1.33
N VAL A 156 -2.95 -1.06 1.41
CA VAL A 156 -3.63 -2.00 0.51
C VAL A 156 -5.14 -1.95 0.73
N SER A 157 -5.60 -1.97 1.98
CA SER A 157 -7.02 -1.84 2.34
C SER A 157 -7.64 -0.55 1.80
N LEU A 158 -6.93 0.58 1.95
CA LEU A 158 -7.36 1.86 1.39
C LEU A 158 -7.55 1.79 -0.13
N LEU A 159 -6.60 1.19 -0.85
CA LEU A 159 -6.69 1.07 -2.31
C LEU A 159 -7.81 0.13 -2.76
N ILE A 160 -8.08 -0.94 -2.02
CA ILE A 160 -9.23 -1.82 -2.26
C ILE A 160 -10.53 -1.05 -2.09
N ASN A 161 -10.66 -0.30 -1.01
CA ASN A 161 -11.85 0.54 -0.75
C ASN A 161 -12.04 1.65 -1.80
N MET A 162 -10.97 2.07 -2.47
CA MET A 162 -11.01 3.00 -3.61
C MET A 162 -11.35 2.31 -4.95
N GLY A 163 -11.57 0.99 -4.96
CA GLY A 163 -11.97 0.22 -6.13
C GLY A 163 -10.81 -0.24 -7.03
N TYR A 164 -9.56 -0.15 -6.59
CA TYR A 164 -8.43 -0.63 -7.40
C TYR A 164 -8.32 -2.15 -7.42
N THR A 165 -7.94 -2.70 -8.56
CA THR A 165 -7.79 -4.14 -8.76
C THR A 165 -6.58 -4.71 -8.01
N ALA A 166 -6.65 -5.99 -7.64
CA ALA A 166 -5.53 -6.71 -7.01
C ALA A 166 -4.24 -6.66 -7.83
N LEU A 167 -4.35 -6.65 -9.17
CA LEU A 167 -3.21 -6.54 -10.08
C LEU A 167 -2.52 -5.17 -9.97
N ALA A 168 -3.30 -4.09 -9.98
CA ALA A 168 -2.77 -2.73 -9.85
C ALA A 168 -2.11 -2.52 -8.49
N ILE A 169 -2.77 -2.97 -7.41
CA ILE A 169 -2.25 -2.91 -6.05
C ILE A 169 -0.96 -3.75 -5.93
N GLY A 170 -0.96 -4.97 -6.46
CA GLY A 170 0.19 -5.86 -6.46
C GLY A 170 1.42 -5.23 -7.09
N LYS A 171 1.28 -4.64 -8.27
CA LYS A 171 2.36 -3.90 -8.96
C LYS A 171 2.90 -2.75 -8.09
N ARG A 172 2.01 -1.98 -7.45
CA ARG A 172 2.38 -0.84 -6.60
C ARG A 172 3.18 -1.28 -5.38
N VAL A 173 2.73 -2.31 -4.68
CA VAL A 173 3.39 -2.77 -3.46
C VAL A 173 4.47 -3.83 -3.69
N GLY A 174 4.65 -4.36 -4.90
CA GLY A 174 5.64 -5.40 -5.23
C GLY A 174 5.25 -6.77 -4.67
N HIS A 175 3.96 -7.14 -4.84
CA HIS A 175 3.39 -8.47 -4.60
C HIS A 175 2.76 -8.99 -5.91
N SER A 176 2.57 -10.32 -6.03
CA SER A 176 1.72 -10.84 -7.10
C SER A 176 0.24 -10.52 -6.82
N ALA A 177 -0.57 -10.45 -7.88
CA ALA A 177 -2.01 -10.24 -7.74
C ALA A 177 -2.67 -11.34 -6.89
N GLU A 178 -2.26 -12.59 -7.06
CA GLU A 178 -2.72 -13.75 -6.29
C GLU A 178 -2.52 -13.55 -4.78
N LYS A 179 -1.32 -13.07 -4.36
CA LYS A 179 -1.05 -12.79 -2.94
C LYS A 179 -1.95 -11.68 -2.38
N ILE A 180 -2.27 -10.66 -3.19
CA ILE A 180 -3.20 -9.62 -2.80
C ILE A 180 -4.60 -10.21 -2.69
N THR A 181 -5.08 -10.91 -3.72
CA THR A 181 -6.41 -11.53 -3.71
C THR A 181 -6.57 -12.48 -2.55
N TYR A 182 -5.66 -13.42 -2.35
CA TYR A 182 -5.77 -14.41 -1.27
C TYR A 182 -5.79 -13.76 0.12
N ARG A 183 -4.87 -12.82 0.37
CA ARG A 183 -4.73 -12.20 1.70
C ARG A 183 -5.85 -11.21 2.04
N TYR A 184 -6.39 -10.53 1.04
CA TYR A 184 -7.36 -9.45 1.20
C TYR A 184 -8.71 -9.77 0.58
N ALA A 185 -9.00 -11.03 0.25
CA ALA A 185 -10.25 -11.47 -0.40
C ALA A 185 -11.50 -10.91 0.30
N HIS A 186 -11.50 -10.91 1.63
CA HIS A 186 -12.60 -10.44 2.46
C HIS A 186 -12.85 -8.93 2.40
N LEU A 187 -11.91 -8.15 1.86
CA LEU A 187 -12.03 -6.69 1.69
C LEU A 187 -12.54 -6.30 0.30
N PHE A 188 -12.48 -7.22 -0.68
CA PHE A 188 -13.04 -6.95 -1.99
C PHE A 188 -14.57 -7.09 -1.94
N PRO A 189 -15.30 -6.10 -2.47
CA PRO A 189 -16.77 -6.20 -2.51
C PRO A 189 -17.21 -7.40 -3.35
N SER A 190 -18.32 -8.01 -2.98
CA SER A 190 -18.97 -8.99 -3.82
C SER A 190 -19.64 -8.27 -4.99
N VAL A 191 -19.11 -8.47 -6.16
CA VAL A 191 -19.60 -7.84 -7.39
C VAL A 191 -20.54 -8.75 -8.21
N GLN A 192 -20.96 -9.90 -7.66
CA GLN A 192 -21.77 -10.88 -8.38
C GLN A 192 -23.16 -10.32 -8.75
N LEU A 193 -23.81 -9.59 -7.85
CA LEU A 193 -25.09 -8.93 -8.12
C LEU A 193 -24.92 -7.82 -9.13
N ASP A 194 -23.94 -6.95 -8.94
CA ASP A 194 -23.64 -5.85 -9.87
C ASP A 194 -23.31 -6.37 -11.28
N MET A 195 -22.57 -7.50 -11.37
CA MET A 195 -22.28 -8.14 -12.65
C MET A 195 -23.57 -8.65 -13.31
N ALA A 196 -24.46 -9.28 -12.56
CA ALA A 196 -25.73 -9.78 -13.09
C ALA A 196 -26.60 -8.61 -13.60
N GLU A 197 -26.76 -7.55 -12.80
CA GLU A 197 -27.52 -6.36 -13.19
C GLU A 197 -26.94 -5.67 -14.43
N GLN A 198 -25.59 -5.58 -14.54
CA GLN A 198 -24.94 -5.00 -15.72
C GLN A 198 -25.12 -5.87 -16.95
N LEU A 199 -25.10 -7.20 -16.82
CA LEU A 199 -25.35 -8.13 -17.93
C LEU A 199 -26.81 -8.02 -18.41
N ASP A 200 -27.77 -7.91 -17.51
CA ASP A 200 -29.17 -7.69 -17.86
C ASP A 200 -29.35 -6.34 -18.59
N ALA A 201 -28.72 -5.28 -18.09
CA ALA A 201 -28.77 -3.96 -18.73
C ALA A 201 -28.08 -3.95 -20.11
N GLU A 202 -27.04 -4.74 -20.33
CA GLU A 202 -26.37 -4.85 -21.63
C GLU A 202 -27.23 -5.61 -22.62
N ASN A 203 -27.88 -6.70 -22.20
CA ASN A 203 -28.80 -7.47 -23.03
C ASN A 203 -30.02 -6.64 -23.49
N MET A 204 -30.51 -5.73 -22.65
CA MET A 204 -31.63 -4.83 -23.02
C MET A 204 -31.24 -3.75 -24.05
N LYS A 205 -29.95 -3.48 -24.25
CA LYS A 205 -29.46 -2.50 -25.25
C LYS A 205 -29.39 -3.06 -26.67
N GLU A 206 -29.44 -4.37 -26.85
CA GLU A 206 -29.27 -5.04 -28.14
C GLU A 206 -30.56 -5.31 -28.91
N GLU A 207 -31.71 -4.70 -28.55
CA GLU A 207 -32.88 -4.71 -29.45
C GLU A 207 -32.81 -3.49 -30.39
N PRO A 208 -32.31 -3.65 -31.63
CA PRO A 208 -32.56 -2.66 -32.66
C PRO A 208 -34.05 -2.64 -32.97
N ASN A 209 -34.63 -1.48 -32.93
CA ASN A 209 -35.99 -1.20 -33.30
C ASN A 209 -36.22 -1.51 -34.79
N GLU A 210 -36.39 -2.79 -35.17
CA GLU A 210 -36.80 -3.20 -36.51
C GLU A 210 -38.33 -3.27 -36.57
N MET A 211 -39.01 -2.12 -36.61
CA MET A 211 -40.35 -2.05 -37.17
C MET A 211 -40.73 -0.59 -37.55
N GLU A 212 -40.11 -0.08 -38.58
CA GLU A 212 -40.75 0.92 -39.47
C GLU A 212 -40.29 0.69 -40.88
N GLY A 213 -40.90 -0.29 -41.56
CA GLY A 213 -40.75 -0.56 -42.96
C GLY A 213 -42.14 -0.61 -43.60
N GLY A 214 -42.60 0.54 -44.05
CA GLY A 214 -43.88 0.88 -44.56
C GLY A 214 -44.51 -0.07 -45.56
N PHE A 215 -45.80 -0.28 -45.44
CA PHE A 215 -46.67 -0.64 -46.52
C PHE A 215 -46.91 0.61 -47.37
N ALA A 216 -46.19 0.72 -48.47
CA ALA A 216 -46.57 1.66 -49.54
C ALA A 216 -47.61 0.99 -50.44
N ASN A 217 -48.81 1.53 -50.42
CA ASN A 217 -49.88 1.19 -51.35
C ASN A 217 -49.46 1.32 -52.80
N VAL A 218 -49.76 0.28 -53.60
CA VAL A 218 -49.83 0.34 -55.04
C VAL A 218 -51.34 0.43 -55.41
N SER A 219 -51.69 1.49 -56.08
CA SER A 219 -52.91 1.62 -56.88
C SER A 219 -52.51 2.23 -58.22
#